data_720a8ffbda170496850dc5f7578461d6
#
_entry.id   720a8ffbda170496850dc5f7578461d6
#
_cell.length_a   1.000
_cell.length_b   1.000
_cell.length_c   1.000
_cell.angle_alpha   90.00
_cell.angle_beta   90.00
_cell.angle_gamma   90.00
#
_symmetry.space_group_name_H-M   'P 1'
#
loop_
_entity.id
_entity.type
_entity.pdbx_description
1 polymer ?
#
loop_
_entity_poly.entity_id
_entity_poly.type
_entity_poly.pdbx_seq_one_letter_code
_entity_poly.pdbx_strand_id
1 'polypeptide(L)'
;MPDGCAPDVTDRVFAAFKRHYAENCMVLTRPYPGIPEMLDALKARGWQLGVVSNKADEPVKALIAHYFPGVFDSVVGERENVRKKPAPDSVFETVGSLGCDIGQAVYIGDSDVDGQTAANAGCDCILVAWGFRGRETLLPFGCPIADSTDELLNILTEGEK
;
A
#
# COMPACT_ATOMS: atom_id res chain seq x y z
N MET A 1 -1.44 -17.22 15.03
CA MET A 1 -1.83 -18.55 15.58
C MET A 1 -1.41 -18.60 17.02
N PRO A 2 -2.18 -19.23 17.93
CA PRO A 2 -1.73 -19.44 19.30
C PRO A 2 -0.41 -20.23 19.33
N ASP A 3 0.45 -19.91 20.29
CA ASP A 3 1.70 -20.64 20.51
C ASP A 3 1.40 -22.12 20.80
N GLY A 4 2.14 -23.02 20.16
CA GLY A 4 2.02 -24.47 20.36
C GLY A 4 1.08 -25.20 19.39
N CYS A 5 0.55 -24.56 18.35
CA CYS A 5 -0.16 -25.27 17.28
C CYS A 5 0.77 -26.22 16.52
N ALA A 6 0.31 -27.46 16.27
CA ALA A 6 1.04 -28.41 15.43
C ALA A 6 1.16 -27.86 13.99
N PRO A 7 2.30 -28.08 13.30
CA PRO A 7 2.55 -27.55 11.95
C PRO A 7 1.46 -27.92 10.94
N ASP A 8 0.97 -29.17 10.98
CA ASP A 8 -0.10 -29.65 10.10
C ASP A 8 -1.43 -28.90 10.30
N VAL A 9 -1.75 -28.51 11.53
CA VAL A 9 -2.94 -27.69 11.86
C VAL A 9 -2.76 -26.29 11.29
N THR A 10 -1.58 -25.71 11.44
CA THR A 10 -1.26 -24.38 10.91
C THR A 10 -1.43 -24.36 9.39
N ASP A 11 -0.87 -25.34 8.69
CA ASP A 11 -0.95 -25.44 7.23
C ASP A 11 -2.41 -25.59 6.74
N ARG A 12 -3.19 -26.43 7.42
CA ARG A 12 -4.61 -26.64 7.10
C ARG A 12 -5.43 -25.36 7.30
N VAL A 13 -5.23 -24.66 8.41
CA VAL A 13 -5.93 -23.38 8.69
C VAL A 13 -5.52 -22.33 7.67
N PHE A 14 -4.24 -22.23 7.33
CA PHE A 14 -3.74 -21.28 6.36
C PHE A 14 -4.28 -21.56 4.95
N ALA A 15 -4.36 -22.82 4.55
CA ALA A 15 -4.97 -23.23 3.28
C ALA A 15 -6.49 -22.90 3.23
N ALA A 16 -7.19 -23.16 4.33
CA ALA A 16 -8.61 -22.81 4.45
C ALA A 16 -8.84 -21.29 4.41
N PHE A 17 -8.00 -20.52 5.11
CA PHE A 17 -8.02 -19.06 5.07
C PHE A 17 -7.79 -18.52 3.65
N LYS A 18 -6.75 -19.00 2.96
CA LYS A 18 -6.46 -18.56 1.59
C LYS A 18 -7.64 -18.78 0.64
N ARG A 19 -8.27 -19.97 0.71
CA ARG A 19 -9.43 -20.29 -0.11
C ARG A 19 -10.62 -19.40 0.21
N HIS A 20 -10.99 -19.30 1.49
CA HIS A 20 -12.09 -18.43 1.92
C HIS A 20 -11.85 -16.96 1.54
N TYR A 21 -10.61 -16.48 1.75
CA TYR A 21 -10.26 -15.11 1.42
C TYR A 21 -10.33 -14.83 -0.08
N ALA A 22 -9.88 -15.75 -0.94
CA ALA A 22 -9.97 -15.59 -2.38
C ALA A 22 -11.42 -15.43 -2.87
N GLU A 23 -12.38 -16.13 -2.23
CA GLU A 23 -13.80 -16.07 -2.58
C GLU A 23 -14.53 -14.86 -1.98
N ASN A 24 -14.02 -14.29 -0.87
CA ASN A 24 -14.75 -13.30 -0.06
C ASN A 24 -14.02 -11.97 0.12
N CYS A 25 -12.87 -11.76 -0.50
CA CYS A 25 -12.04 -10.55 -0.28
C CYS A 25 -12.73 -9.24 -0.69
N MET A 26 -13.79 -9.30 -1.48
CA MET A 26 -14.55 -8.14 -1.94
C MET A 26 -15.84 -7.87 -1.17
N VAL A 27 -16.30 -8.79 -0.30
CA VAL A 27 -17.63 -8.72 0.34
C VAL A 27 -17.84 -7.46 1.18
N LEU A 28 -16.81 -7.02 1.95
CA LEU A 28 -16.85 -5.82 2.79
C LEU A 28 -15.76 -4.81 2.45
N THR A 29 -14.96 -5.09 1.44
CA THR A 29 -13.89 -4.19 0.99
C THR A 29 -14.49 -3.07 0.16
N ARG A 30 -14.05 -1.84 0.43
CA ARG A 30 -14.41 -0.64 -0.33
C ARG A 30 -13.32 0.42 -0.16
N PRO A 31 -13.15 1.33 -1.11
CA PRO A 31 -12.29 2.49 -0.93
C PRO A 31 -12.72 3.34 0.27
N TYR A 32 -11.77 3.98 0.92
CA TYR A 32 -12.10 5.06 1.86
C TYR A 32 -12.72 6.25 1.11
N PRO A 33 -13.60 7.03 1.77
CA PRO A 33 -14.18 8.23 1.17
C PRO A 33 -13.09 9.20 0.67
N GLY A 34 -13.30 9.79 -0.50
CA GLY A 34 -12.39 10.74 -1.12
C GLY A 34 -11.18 10.14 -1.85
N ILE A 35 -10.90 8.82 -1.69
CA ILE A 35 -9.78 8.17 -2.39
C ILE A 35 -9.95 8.18 -3.90
N PRO A 36 -11.09 7.78 -4.49
CA PRO A 36 -11.25 7.82 -5.95
C PRO A 36 -11.00 9.23 -6.52
N GLU A 37 -11.61 10.24 -5.92
CA GLU A 37 -11.53 11.63 -6.35
C GLU A 37 -10.09 12.17 -6.25
N MET A 38 -9.36 11.82 -5.19
CA MET A 38 -7.97 12.19 -5.01
C MET A 38 -7.07 11.53 -6.06
N LEU A 39 -7.27 10.23 -6.33
CA LEU A 39 -6.50 9.51 -7.36
C LEU A 39 -6.74 10.09 -8.75
N ASP A 40 -7.98 10.43 -9.09
CA ASP A 40 -8.33 11.08 -10.35
C ASP A 40 -7.64 12.46 -10.47
N ALA A 41 -7.60 13.23 -9.38
CA ALA A 41 -6.91 14.51 -9.35
C ALA A 41 -5.39 14.39 -9.55
N LEU A 42 -4.76 13.35 -9.01
CA LEU A 42 -3.34 13.06 -9.24
C LEU A 42 -3.07 12.60 -10.67
N LYS A 43 -3.90 11.70 -11.22
CA LYS A 43 -3.79 11.28 -12.62
C LYS A 43 -3.97 12.43 -13.60
N ALA A 44 -4.91 13.35 -13.35
CA ALA A 44 -5.12 14.53 -14.16
C ALA A 44 -3.90 15.49 -14.18
N ARG A 45 -3.06 15.43 -13.15
CA ARG A 45 -1.77 16.15 -13.07
C ARG A 45 -0.60 15.40 -13.67
N GLY A 46 -0.82 14.21 -14.24
CA GLY A 46 0.22 13.39 -14.86
C GLY A 46 1.02 12.52 -13.90
N TRP A 47 0.56 12.36 -12.65
CA TRP A 47 1.22 11.47 -11.70
C TRP A 47 1.09 10.00 -12.15
N GLN A 48 2.19 9.26 -12.01
CA GLN A 48 2.19 7.81 -12.11
C GLN A 48 1.88 7.22 -10.73
N LEU A 49 1.01 6.22 -10.70
CA LEU A 49 0.51 5.64 -9.45
C LEU A 49 0.88 4.16 -9.35
N GLY A 50 1.47 3.77 -8.22
CA GLY A 50 1.84 2.40 -7.92
C GLY A 50 1.22 1.89 -6.61
N VAL A 51 0.99 0.58 -6.53
CA VAL A 51 0.55 -0.11 -5.32
C VAL A 51 1.58 -1.15 -4.90
N VAL A 52 1.99 -1.10 -3.62
CA VAL A 52 2.81 -2.15 -2.99
C VAL A 52 2.10 -2.71 -1.76
N SER A 53 2.02 -4.04 -1.65
CA SER A 53 1.23 -4.68 -0.61
C SER A 53 1.85 -6.00 -0.13
N ASN A 54 1.73 -6.29 1.17
CA ASN A 54 2.00 -7.62 1.75
C ASN A 54 0.83 -8.62 1.54
N LYS A 55 -0.24 -8.18 0.89
CA LYS A 55 -1.29 -9.08 0.41
C LYS A 55 -0.77 -9.86 -0.80
N ALA A 56 -1.16 -11.14 -0.94
CA ALA A 56 -0.78 -11.96 -2.09
C ALA A 56 -1.09 -11.25 -3.43
N ASP A 57 -0.23 -11.42 -4.42
CA ASP A 57 -0.20 -10.65 -5.66
C ASP A 57 -1.52 -10.73 -6.45
N GLU A 58 -2.03 -11.94 -6.68
CA GLU A 58 -3.29 -12.12 -7.42
C GLU A 58 -4.49 -11.44 -6.74
N PRO A 59 -4.75 -11.61 -5.41
CA PRO A 59 -5.82 -10.90 -4.74
C PRO A 59 -5.69 -9.37 -4.74
N VAL A 60 -4.50 -8.81 -4.61
CA VAL A 60 -4.35 -7.34 -4.66
C VAL A 60 -4.61 -6.81 -6.06
N LYS A 61 -4.12 -7.47 -7.10
CA LYS A 61 -4.39 -7.09 -8.49
C LYS A 61 -5.88 -7.16 -8.82
N ALA A 62 -6.57 -8.21 -8.37
CA ALA A 62 -8.02 -8.34 -8.55
C ALA A 62 -8.81 -7.22 -7.86
N LEU A 63 -8.43 -6.85 -6.61
CA LEU A 63 -9.05 -5.74 -5.89
C LEU A 63 -8.82 -4.40 -6.59
N ILE A 64 -7.59 -4.14 -7.01
CA ILE A 64 -7.26 -2.88 -7.71
C ILE A 64 -7.99 -2.80 -9.05
N ALA A 65 -8.02 -3.86 -9.83
CA ALA A 65 -8.75 -3.90 -11.10
C ALA A 65 -10.26 -3.69 -10.92
N HIS A 66 -10.82 -4.13 -9.80
CA HIS A 66 -12.25 -3.98 -9.50
C HIS A 66 -12.62 -2.57 -9.04
N TYR A 67 -11.86 -2.00 -8.08
CA TYR A 67 -12.20 -0.72 -7.46
C TYR A 67 -11.60 0.49 -8.17
N PHE A 68 -10.48 0.30 -8.89
CA PHE A 68 -9.71 1.36 -9.52
C PHE A 68 -9.25 0.96 -10.94
N PRO A 69 -10.18 0.62 -11.85
CA PRO A 69 -9.84 0.12 -13.18
C PRO A 69 -9.05 1.18 -13.97
N GLY A 70 -7.82 0.83 -14.36
CA GLY A 70 -6.96 1.71 -15.17
C GLY A 70 -6.33 2.90 -14.44
N VAL A 71 -6.49 3.01 -13.11
CA VAL A 71 -5.93 4.12 -12.32
C VAL A 71 -4.46 3.91 -11.99
N PHE A 72 -4.08 2.70 -11.59
CA PHE A 72 -2.71 2.39 -11.17
C PHE A 72 -1.89 1.85 -12.35
N ASP A 73 -0.67 2.39 -12.49
CA ASP A 73 0.27 2.04 -13.55
C ASP A 73 1.11 0.80 -13.16
N SER A 74 1.23 0.51 -11.87
CA SER A 74 1.93 -0.67 -11.33
C SER A 74 1.25 -1.20 -10.08
N VAL A 75 1.12 -2.54 -9.95
CA VAL A 75 0.55 -3.20 -8.76
C VAL A 75 1.41 -4.40 -8.41
N VAL A 76 2.04 -4.35 -7.23
CA VAL A 76 2.96 -5.38 -6.72
C VAL A 76 2.44 -5.89 -5.37
N GLY A 77 2.07 -7.16 -5.32
CA GLY A 77 1.70 -7.88 -4.11
C GLY A 77 2.83 -8.80 -3.61
N GLU A 78 2.52 -9.55 -2.54
CA GLU A 78 3.42 -10.58 -2.03
C GLU A 78 3.52 -11.76 -3.01
N ARG A 79 4.75 -12.19 -3.29
CA ARG A 79 5.04 -13.38 -4.08
C ARG A 79 6.41 -13.98 -3.69
N GLU A 80 6.67 -15.19 -4.14
CA GLU A 80 7.97 -15.85 -3.93
C GLU A 80 9.11 -14.99 -4.50
N ASN A 81 10.25 -15.02 -3.80
CA ASN A 81 11.49 -14.29 -4.15
C ASN A 81 11.42 -12.76 -4.04
N VAL A 82 10.33 -12.18 -3.54
CA VAL A 82 10.24 -10.76 -3.18
C VAL A 82 10.05 -10.65 -1.67
N ARG A 83 10.98 -10.01 -0.98
CA ARG A 83 10.88 -9.83 0.47
C ARG A 83 9.71 -8.90 0.78
N LYS A 84 8.92 -9.28 1.80
CA LYS A 84 7.78 -8.49 2.27
C LYS A 84 8.21 -7.17 2.88
N LYS A 85 7.32 -6.17 2.82
CA LYS A 85 7.47 -4.96 3.63
C LYS A 85 7.72 -5.33 5.10
N PRO A 86 8.67 -4.72 5.79
CA PRO A 86 9.34 -3.46 5.46
C PRO A 86 10.57 -3.56 4.54
N ALA A 87 10.88 -4.71 3.91
CA ALA A 87 11.89 -4.73 2.86
C ALA A 87 11.45 -3.87 1.66
N PRO A 88 12.39 -3.13 1.00
CA PRO A 88 12.05 -2.17 -0.04
C PRO A 88 11.86 -2.78 -1.43
N ASP A 89 11.96 -4.10 -1.55
CA ASP A 89 12.03 -4.82 -2.84
C ASP A 89 10.85 -4.49 -3.76
N SER A 90 9.62 -4.53 -3.22
CA SER A 90 8.40 -4.19 -3.98
C SER A 90 8.34 -2.72 -4.39
N VAL A 91 8.95 -1.82 -3.59
CA VAL A 91 9.04 -0.39 -3.94
C VAL A 91 9.97 -0.20 -5.12
N PHE A 92 11.17 -0.80 -5.08
CA PHE A 92 12.12 -0.70 -6.19
C PHE A 92 11.58 -1.30 -7.48
N GLU A 93 10.87 -2.41 -7.39
CA GLU A 93 10.20 -3.00 -8.55
C GLU A 93 9.13 -2.08 -9.12
N THR A 94 8.29 -1.51 -8.27
CA THR A 94 7.24 -0.56 -8.68
C THR A 94 7.85 0.67 -9.36
N VAL A 95 8.81 1.33 -8.72
CA VAL A 95 9.50 2.52 -9.24
C VAL A 95 10.20 2.21 -10.56
N GLY A 96 10.89 1.06 -10.65
CA GLY A 96 11.52 0.61 -11.89
C GLY A 96 10.52 0.37 -13.03
N SER A 97 9.34 -0.19 -12.73
CA SER A 97 8.28 -0.39 -13.74
C SER A 97 7.63 0.91 -14.21
N LEU A 98 7.63 1.94 -13.37
CA LEU A 98 7.17 3.30 -13.70
C LEU A 98 8.22 4.11 -14.47
N GLY A 99 9.47 3.63 -14.55
CA GLY A 99 10.56 4.29 -15.27
C GLY A 99 11.04 5.57 -14.58
N CYS A 100 10.87 5.69 -13.26
CA CYS A 100 11.31 6.84 -12.46
C CYS A 100 12.42 6.45 -11.48
N ASP A 101 13.10 7.45 -10.91
CA ASP A 101 14.10 7.25 -9.87
C ASP A 101 13.43 7.26 -8.49
N ILE A 102 14.03 6.56 -7.51
CA ILE A 102 13.51 6.47 -6.15
C ILE A 102 13.34 7.85 -5.48
N GLY A 103 14.20 8.81 -5.77
CA GLY A 103 14.11 10.18 -5.26
C GLY A 103 12.96 11.01 -5.87
N GLN A 104 12.26 10.48 -6.87
CA GLN A 104 11.06 11.09 -7.46
C GLN A 104 9.78 10.47 -6.91
N ALA A 105 9.91 9.43 -6.09
CA ALA A 105 8.77 8.70 -5.52
C ALA A 105 8.45 9.20 -4.11
N VAL A 106 7.16 9.32 -3.81
CA VAL A 106 6.65 9.48 -2.45
C VAL A 106 5.85 8.25 -2.06
N TYR A 107 6.20 7.67 -0.92
CA TYR A 107 5.51 6.52 -0.37
C TYR A 107 4.36 6.97 0.55
N ILE A 108 3.17 6.44 0.32
CA ILE A 108 2.00 6.74 1.14
C ILE A 108 1.55 5.47 1.84
N GLY A 109 1.38 5.52 3.16
CA GLY A 109 0.97 4.36 3.94
C GLY A 109 0.28 4.71 5.24
N ASP A 110 -0.27 3.71 5.93
CA ASP A 110 -1.10 3.88 7.12
C ASP A 110 -0.55 3.14 8.36
N SER A 111 0.68 2.66 8.29
CA SER A 111 1.26 1.83 9.35
C SER A 111 2.76 2.09 9.59
N ASP A 112 3.21 1.59 10.74
CA ASP A 112 4.63 1.50 11.10
C ASP A 112 5.45 0.73 10.06
N VAL A 113 4.88 -0.34 9.50
CA VAL A 113 5.52 -1.10 8.41
C VAL A 113 5.74 -0.23 7.17
N ASP A 114 4.79 0.66 6.85
CA ASP A 114 4.90 1.54 5.69
C ASP A 114 5.97 2.61 5.88
N GLY A 115 5.99 3.26 7.05
CA GLY A 115 7.04 4.22 7.38
C GLY A 115 8.44 3.60 7.33
N GLN A 116 8.59 2.38 7.86
CA GLN A 116 9.85 1.64 7.77
C GLN A 116 10.20 1.22 6.34
N THR A 117 9.19 0.89 5.51
CA THR A 117 9.40 0.55 4.09
C THR A 117 9.95 1.75 3.32
N ALA A 118 9.35 2.92 3.49
CA ALA A 118 9.81 4.16 2.86
C ALA A 118 11.25 4.51 3.28
N ALA A 119 11.55 4.43 4.58
CA ALA A 119 12.89 4.65 5.10
C ALA A 119 13.92 3.67 4.52
N ASN A 120 13.57 2.38 4.41
CA ASN A 120 14.44 1.35 3.83
C ASN A 120 14.63 1.53 2.31
N ALA A 121 13.63 2.08 1.62
CA ALA A 121 13.69 2.40 0.19
C ALA A 121 14.46 3.69 -0.09
N GLY A 122 14.55 4.60 0.89
CA GLY A 122 15.18 5.91 0.74
C GLY A 122 14.35 6.88 -0.11
N CYS A 123 13.03 6.80 -0.05
CA CYS A 123 12.11 7.73 -0.70
C CYS A 123 11.37 8.60 0.33
N ASP A 124 10.78 9.68 -0.13
CA ASP A 124 9.88 10.50 0.68
C ASP A 124 8.69 9.69 1.18
N CYS A 125 8.16 10.07 2.33
CA CYS A 125 7.06 9.37 2.98
C CYS A 125 6.02 10.35 3.50
N ILE A 126 4.75 10.03 3.26
CA ILE A 126 3.60 10.65 3.92
C ILE A 126 2.77 9.53 4.54
N LEU A 127 2.47 9.62 5.83
CA LEU A 127 1.58 8.66 6.50
C LEU A 127 0.17 9.21 6.60
N VAL A 128 -0.82 8.30 6.65
CA VAL A 128 -2.23 8.69 6.73
C VAL A 128 -2.87 8.12 8.00
N ALA A 129 -3.59 8.97 8.75
CA ALA A 129 -4.09 8.61 10.07
C ALA A 129 -5.47 7.92 10.05
N TRP A 130 -6.13 7.82 8.88
CA TRP A 130 -7.44 7.14 8.75
C TRP A 130 -7.36 5.63 8.49
N GLY A 131 -6.17 5.03 8.50
CA GLY A 131 -5.96 3.61 8.25
C GLY A 131 -5.99 2.74 9.51
N PHE A 132 -5.21 1.66 9.49
CA PHE A 132 -5.21 0.64 10.56
C PHE A 132 -4.52 1.08 11.84
N ARG A 133 -3.56 2.01 11.76
CA ARG A 133 -2.78 2.48 12.91
C ARG A 133 -3.21 3.88 13.33
N GLY A 134 -3.32 4.08 14.64
CA GLY A 134 -3.58 5.43 15.18
C GLY A 134 -2.38 6.36 14.95
N ARG A 135 -2.66 7.66 14.85
CA ARG A 135 -1.67 8.73 14.61
C ARG A 135 -0.44 8.63 15.52
N GLU A 136 -0.62 8.27 16.80
CA GLU A 136 0.49 8.16 17.76
C GLU A 136 1.56 7.13 17.34
N THR A 137 1.15 6.04 16.70
CA THR A 137 2.05 5.01 16.16
C THR A 137 2.87 5.51 14.98
N LEU A 138 2.37 6.53 14.28
CA LEU A 138 2.98 7.09 13.06
C LEU A 138 3.98 8.21 13.37
N LEU A 139 3.82 8.93 14.48
CA LEU A 139 4.68 10.06 14.88
C LEU A 139 6.19 9.76 14.89
N PRO A 140 6.66 8.58 15.35
CA PRO A 140 8.09 8.27 15.41
C PRO A 140 8.83 8.30 14.06
N PHE A 141 8.12 8.23 12.94
CA PHE A 141 8.75 8.24 11.61
C PHE A 141 9.17 9.64 11.15
N GLY A 142 8.67 10.72 11.79
CA GLY A 142 9.11 12.09 11.52
C GLY A 142 8.71 12.61 10.13
N CYS A 143 7.87 11.90 9.39
CA CYS A 143 7.33 12.33 8.11
C CYS A 143 5.96 13.04 8.28
N PRO A 144 5.48 13.79 7.28
CA PRO A 144 4.13 14.36 7.29
C PRO A 144 3.06 13.31 7.54
N ILE A 145 2.01 13.66 8.29
CA ILE A 145 0.87 12.80 8.56
C ILE A 145 -0.40 13.55 8.17
N ALA A 146 -1.09 13.04 7.17
CA ALA A 146 -2.37 13.59 6.73
C ALA A 146 -3.54 12.95 7.51
N ASP A 147 -4.51 13.77 7.92
CA ASP A 147 -5.72 13.31 8.61
C ASP A 147 -6.92 13.14 7.65
N SER A 148 -6.80 13.62 6.41
CA SER A 148 -7.83 13.47 5.37
C SER A 148 -7.22 13.35 3.97
N THR A 149 -8.04 12.89 3.00
CA THR A 149 -7.64 12.82 1.59
C THR A 149 -7.36 14.19 1.00
N ASP A 150 -8.08 15.23 1.42
CA ASP A 150 -7.86 16.62 0.99
C ASP A 150 -6.51 17.15 1.50
N GLU A 151 -6.18 16.87 2.76
CA GLU A 151 -4.88 17.23 3.33
C GLU A 151 -3.74 16.51 2.62
N LEU A 152 -3.88 15.19 2.37
CA LEU A 152 -2.90 14.43 1.60
C LEU A 152 -2.69 15.03 0.21
N LEU A 153 -3.77 15.34 -0.51
CA LEU A 153 -3.68 15.96 -1.83
C LEU A 153 -2.96 17.31 -1.77
N ASN A 154 -3.27 18.14 -0.79
CA ASN A 154 -2.60 19.43 -0.60
C ASN A 154 -1.10 19.26 -0.36
N ILE A 155 -0.69 18.36 0.55
CA ILE A 155 0.74 18.07 0.82
C ILE A 155 1.45 17.63 -0.46
N LEU A 156 0.82 16.74 -1.25
CA LEU A 156 1.41 16.23 -2.50
C LEU A 156 1.57 17.32 -3.57
N THR A 157 0.69 18.32 -3.59
CA THR A 157 0.66 19.33 -4.66
C THR A 157 1.26 20.68 -4.27
N GLU A 158 1.57 20.94 -3.00
CA GLU A 158 2.19 22.19 -2.53
C GLU A 158 3.61 22.42 -3.08
N GLY A 159 4.30 21.39 -3.54
CA GLY A 159 5.63 21.48 -4.16
C GLY A 159 5.65 21.76 -5.67
N GLU A 160 4.49 21.77 -6.33
CA GLU A 160 4.34 21.98 -7.78
C GLU A 160 4.24 23.48 -8.13
N LYS A 161 5.29 24.29 -7.81
CA LYS A 161 5.37 25.69 -8.25
C LYS A 161 6.53 25.91 -9.18
#